data_b12fe7134d0fccaee7f9b5f1170e2937
#
_entry.id   b12fe7134d0fccaee7f9b5f1170e2937
#
_cell.length_a   1.000
_cell.length_b   1.000
_cell.length_c   1.000
_cell.angle_alpha   90.00
_cell.angle_beta   90.00
_cell.angle_gamma   90.00
#
_symmetry.space_group_name_H-M   'P 1'
#
loop_
_entity.id
_entity.type
_entity.pdbx_description
1 polymer ?
#
loop_
_entity_poly.entity_id
_entity_poly.type
_entity_poly.pdbx_seq_one_letter_code
_entity_poly.pdbx_strand_id
1 'polypeptide(L)'
;MNSLGLIYCLSMTKFHHHWQHLILTLALSCVSTSITATPLSLTTWNIEWLTSKPSKQFVQSKRTQIDLEALANHFESTDTDILAFQEVNDLKAIRKVVGQDYDIYLSQRASNSRVKQQFKDINQYTGFAVRKGIPVENLPDIQLDKRKNSKLRFATYIVITPNQKPPVHLLSVHLKARCSGAYNNNRDCQILESQGKALNQWILDREKAKQQYIVLGDFNHNLSYQGDWLWGEITQSSSSILATISTQPRCKVRSRHHPDRLHQFRSLIDHIIISQKLTLSTPEQMVFPSEQVLKYHLSDHCPLRTTLE
;
A
#
# COMPACT_ATOMS: atom_id res chain seq x y z
N MET A 1 60.40 -67.25 -8.35
CA MET A 1 60.90 -67.88 -7.12
C MET A 1 59.75 -67.92 -6.20
N ASN A 2 59.01 -69.02 -6.14
CA ASN A 2 58.91 -69.97 -5.03
C ASN A 2 58.16 -69.40 -3.82
N SER A 3 57.17 -70.00 -3.18
CA SER A 3 56.53 -71.34 -3.21
C SER A 3 55.36 -71.23 -2.25
N LEU A 4 54.21 -71.76 -2.56
CA LEU A 4 53.65 -73.03 -2.04
C LEU A 4 53.48 -73.16 -0.54
N GLY A 5 52.23 -73.52 -0.14
CA GLY A 5 51.96 -74.38 0.98
C GLY A 5 50.57 -74.01 1.61
N LEU A 6 49.61 -74.66 1.34
CA LEU A 6 48.99 -75.99 1.64
C LEU A 6 47.97 -75.88 2.78
N ILE A 7 46.73 -76.00 2.45
CA ILE A 7 45.56 -76.74 2.97
C ILE A 7 45.75 -77.35 4.40
N TYR A 8 44.71 -77.00 5.24
CA TYR A 8 44.05 -78.09 5.99
C TYR A 8 42.57 -77.71 6.25
N CYS A 9 41.75 -78.64 5.82
CA CYS A 9 40.32 -78.69 6.05
C CYS A 9 40.07 -79.43 7.38
N LEU A 10 39.23 -79.00 8.28
CA LEU A 10 38.52 -79.83 9.21
C LEU A 10 37.15 -79.28 9.55
N SER A 11 36.19 -80.10 9.21
CA SER A 11 34.80 -80.07 9.53
C SER A 11 34.54 -80.22 11.04
N MET A 12 33.54 -79.55 11.60
CA MET A 12 32.41 -80.17 12.33
C MET A 12 31.45 -79.18 12.94
N THR A 13 30.20 -79.36 12.51
CA THR A 13 28.93 -79.43 13.28
C THR A 13 28.38 -78.21 14.03
N LYS A 14 27.24 -77.78 13.50
CA LYS A 14 25.97 -77.38 14.12
C LYS A 14 25.97 -76.79 15.52
N PHE A 15 25.53 -75.51 15.60
CA PHE A 15 24.50 -75.14 16.53
C PHE A 15 23.68 -73.96 15.94
N HIS A 16 22.38 -74.14 15.83
CA HIS A 16 21.38 -73.15 15.46
C HIS A 16 21.27 -72.11 16.57
N HIS A 17 21.40 -70.83 16.21
CA HIS A 17 20.68 -69.79 16.89
C HIS A 17 20.30 -68.73 15.84
N HIS A 18 19.00 -68.63 15.61
CA HIS A 18 18.30 -67.55 14.91
C HIS A 18 18.52 -66.22 15.64
N TRP A 19 19.30 -65.34 15.06
CA TRP A 19 19.23 -63.92 15.40
C TRP A 19 18.77 -63.22 14.14
N GLN A 20 17.44 -62.95 14.12
CA GLN A 20 16.85 -62.01 13.13
C GLN A 20 17.30 -60.62 13.52
N HIS A 21 18.24 -60.04 12.79
CA HIS A 21 18.53 -58.63 12.82
C HIS A 21 17.38 -57.89 12.14
N LEU A 22 16.43 -57.40 12.92
CA LEU A 22 15.40 -56.46 12.52
C LEU A 22 16.09 -55.12 12.28
N ILE A 23 16.48 -54.85 11.03
CA ILE A 23 16.94 -53.52 10.61
C ILE A 23 15.67 -52.64 10.53
N LEU A 24 15.40 -51.90 11.62
CA LEU A 24 14.38 -50.87 11.68
C LEU A 24 14.92 -49.64 10.94
N THR A 25 14.67 -49.59 9.61
CA THR A 25 14.91 -48.37 8.80
C THR A 25 13.90 -47.33 9.22
N LEU A 26 14.30 -46.43 10.14
CA LEU A 26 13.56 -45.22 10.48
C LEU A 26 13.63 -44.30 9.28
N ALA A 27 12.61 -44.38 8.38
CA ALA A 27 12.42 -43.41 7.32
C ALA A 27 12.02 -42.07 7.99
N LEU A 28 12.99 -41.18 8.19
CA LEU A 28 12.77 -39.81 8.60
C LEU A 28 12.12 -39.10 7.42
N SER A 29 10.78 -39.12 7.35
CA SER A 29 10.03 -38.32 6.41
C SER A 29 10.23 -36.85 6.81
N CYS A 30 11.18 -36.16 6.18
CA CYS A 30 11.23 -34.69 6.19
C CYS A 30 9.97 -34.17 5.52
N VAL A 31 8.94 -33.93 6.31
CA VAL A 31 7.79 -33.12 5.89
C VAL A 31 8.33 -31.70 5.72
N SER A 32 8.73 -31.36 4.51
CA SER A 32 9.03 -29.98 4.15
C SER A 32 7.72 -29.21 4.21
N THR A 33 7.42 -28.61 5.36
CA THR A 33 6.37 -27.61 5.44
C THR A 33 6.80 -26.43 4.57
N SER A 34 6.27 -26.35 3.36
CA SER A 34 6.37 -25.15 2.56
C SER A 34 5.70 -24.02 3.36
N ILE A 35 6.50 -23.20 4.03
CA ILE A 35 6.00 -21.96 4.65
C ILE A 35 5.66 -21.04 3.46
N THR A 36 4.40 -21.07 3.04
CA THR A 36 3.89 -20.09 2.09
C THR A 36 3.88 -18.74 2.81
N ALA A 37 4.60 -17.77 2.26
CA ALA A 37 4.56 -16.41 2.80
C ALA A 37 3.10 -15.94 2.79
N THR A 38 2.60 -15.48 3.95
CA THR A 38 1.24 -14.95 4.05
C THR A 38 1.13 -13.71 3.15
N PRO A 39 0.16 -13.69 2.23
CA PRO A 39 -0.07 -12.52 1.40
C PRO A 39 -0.35 -11.29 2.27
N LEU A 40 0.17 -10.12 1.87
CA LEU A 40 -0.06 -8.86 2.58
C LEU A 40 -1.17 -8.06 1.91
N SER A 41 -2.17 -7.64 2.67
CA SER A 41 -3.21 -6.74 2.18
C SER A 41 -2.76 -5.29 2.24
N LEU A 42 -2.87 -4.60 1.09
CA LEU A 42 -2.56 -3.17 0.95
C LEU A 42 -3.83 -2.41 0.59
N THR A 43 -4.01 -1.28 1.25
CA THR A 43 -5.13 -0.37 0.96
C THR A 43 -4.61 1.05 0.80
N THR A 44 -5.16 1.80 -0.15
CA THR A 44 -5.02 3.26 -0.17
C THR A 44 -6.37 3.92 0.08
N TRP A 45 -6.38 4.99 0.87
CA TRP A 45 -7.61 5.70 1.22
C TRP A 45 -7.38 7.17 1.51
N ASN A 46 -7.97 8.04 0.72
CA ASN A 46 -8.16 9.44 1.07
C ASN A 46 -9.34 9.53 2.08
N ILE A 47 -9.06 10.01 3.31
CA ILE A 47 -10.04 10.01 4.41
C ILE A 47 -10.70 11.40 4.58
N GLU A 48 -10.70 12.19 3.54
CA GLU A 48 -11.35 13.51 3.45
C GLU A 48 -11.21 14.35 4.73
N TRP A 49 -10.17 15.20 4.80
CA TRP A 49 -9.96 16.17 5.90
C TRP A 49 -10.02 15.58 7.31
N LEU A 50 -9.55 14.35 7.52
CA LEU A 50 -9.58 13.70 8.82
C LEU A 50 -8.71 14.46 9.84
N THR A 51 -9.32 14.93 10.93
CA THR A 51 -8.65 15.71 11.97
C THR A 51 -9.25 15.50 13.35
N SER A 52 -8.41 15.63 14.39
CA SER A 52 -8.86 15.69 15.78
C SER A 52 -9.26 17.12 16.23
N LYS A 53 -8.93 18.12 15.38
CA LYS A 53 -9.23 19.55 15.63
C LYS A 53 -9.92 20.13 14.40
N PRO A 54 -11.25 20.05 14.30
CA PRO A 54 -12.00 20.53 13.14
C PRO A 54 -11.76 22.00 12.84
N SER A 55 -11.55 22.32 11.56
CA SER A 55 -11.43 23.67 11.07
C SER A 55 -12.80 24.39 11.13
N LYS A 56 -12.78 25.68 11.41
CA LYS A 56 -14.00 26.51 11.29
C LYS A 56 -14.37 26.76 9.82
N GLN A 57 -13.39 26.76 8.91
CA GLN A 57 -13.57 27.10 7.50
C GLN A 57 -13.96 25.89 6.65
N PHE A 58 -13.52 24.67 7.03
CA PHE A 58 -13.73 23.44 6.25
C PHE A 58 -14.75 22.53 6.94
N VAL A 59 -15.99 22.58 6.48
CA VAL A 59 -17.10 21.77 7.05
C VAL A 59 -16.79 20.27 6.97
N GLN A 60 -16.11 19.84 5.92
CA GLN A 60 -15.69 18.45 5.69
C GLN A 60 -14.76 17.90 6.80
N SER A 61 -14.12 18.79 7.57
CA SER A 61 -13.29 18.38 8.71
C SER A 61 -14.09 18.08 9.97
N LYS A 62 -15.39 18.42 10.00
CA LYS A 62 -16.24 18.28 11.19
C LYS A 62 -16.88 16.90 11.20
N ARG A 63 -16.40 16.02 12.05
CA ARG A 63 -16.97 14.70 12.30
C ARG A 63 -17.34 14.53 13.76
N THR A 64 -18.46 13.90 14.00
CA THR A 64 -18.89 13.45 15.34
C THR A 64 -18.14 12.20 15.74
N GLN A 65 -18.26 11.77 16.99
CA GLN A 65 -17.69 10.52 17.45
C GLN A 65 -18.28 9.32 16.68
N ILE A 66 -19.58 9.35 16.38
CA ILE A 66 -20.27 8.28 15.63
C ILE A 66 -19.78 8.20 14.18
N ASP A 67 -19.46 9.34 13.53
CA ASP A 67 -18.87 9.34 12.19
C ASP A 67 -17.48 8.69 12.20
N LEU A 68 -16.66 8.97 13.23
CA LEU A 68 -15.33 8.37 13.39
C LEU A 68 -15.42 6.87 13.66
N GLU A 69 -16.39 6.42 14.44
CA GLU A 69 -16.67 5.00 14.68
C GLU A 69 -17.12 4.30 13.39
N ALA A 70 -17.96 4.94 12.58
CA ALA A 70 -18.36 4.40 11.28
C ALA A 70 -17.15 4.26 10.31
N LEU A 71 -16.24 5.24 10.30
CA LEU A 71 -14.98 5.14 9.54
C LEU A 71 -14.07 4.00 10.05
N ALA A 72 -13.95 3.85 11.38
CA ALA A 72 -13.16 2.80 12.00
C ALA A 72 -13.72 1.41 11.68
N ASN A 73 -15.02 1.20 11.81
CA ASN A 73 -15.68 -0.06 11.48
C ASN A 73 -15.52 -0.41 9.99
N HIS A 74 -15.59 0.60 9.11
CA HIS A 74 -15.35 0.39 7.69
C HIS A 74 -13.90 0.01 7.42
N PHE A 75 -12.92 0.68 8.07
CA PHE A 75 -11.52 0.31 7.97
C PHE A 75 -11.27 -1.12 8.47
N GLU A 76 -11.82 -1.50 9.61
CA GLU A 76 -11.71 -2.86 10.14
C GLU A 76 -12.22 -3.89 9.15
N SER A 77 -13.34 -3.62 8.47
CA SER A 77 -13.91 -4.52 7.46
C SER A 77 -13.01 -4.72 6.22
N THR A 78 -12.03 -3.85 5.99
CA THR A 78 -11.07 -4.00 4.90
C THR A 78 -10.00 -5.05 5.19
N ASP A 79 -9.82 -5.47 6.44
CA ASP A 79 -8.76 -6.38 6.88
C ASP A 79 -7.40 -6.05 6.26
N THR A 80 -6.98 -4.82 6.46
CA THR A 80 -5.79 -4.23 5.84
C THR A 80 -4.57 -4.41 6.71
N ASP A 81 -3.45 -4.89 6.14
CA ASP A 81 -2.16 -4.92 6.83
C ASP A 81 -1.42 -3.59 6.69
N ILE A 82 -1.53 -2.96 5.53
CA ILE A 82 -0.85 -1.69 5.23
C ILE A 82 -1.84 -0.72 4.60
N LEU A 83 -2.15 0.36 5.30
CA LEU A 83 -2.94 1.47 4.79
C LEU A 83 -2.03 2.63 4.39
N ALA A 84 -2.07 3.03 3.12
CA ALA A 84 -1.58 4.33 2.66
C ALA A 84 -2.73 5.34 2.75
N PHE A 85 -2.64 6.30 3.64
CA PHE A 85 -3.71 7.27 3.82
C PHE A 85 -3.36 8.64 3.26
N GLN A 86 -4.40 9.41 2.89
CA GLN A 86 -4.32 10.79 2.44
C GLN A 86 -5.33 11.65 3.20
N GLU A 87 -5.11 12.96 3.20
CA GLU A 87 -5.96 13.98 3.83
C GLU A 87 -6.11 13.84 5.34
N VAL A 88 -5.08 13.37 6.02
CA VAL A 88 -5.04 13.29 7.48
C VAL A 88 -4.25 14.47 8.05
N ASN A 89 -4.83 15.18 9.02
CA ASN A 89 -4.19 16.35 9.63
C ASN A 89 -3.28 15.99 10.82
N ASP A 90 -3.59 14.93 11.56
CA ASP A 90 -2.85 14.60 12.79
C ASP A 90 -2.93 13.13 13.20
N LEU A 91 -1.93 12.71 14.00
CA LEU A 91 -1.83 11.33 14.49
C LEU A 91 -3.01 10.88 15.34
N LYS A 92 -3.61 11.81 16.15
CA LYS A 92 -4.73 11.48 17.02
C LYS A 92 -5.96 11.10 16.20
N ALA A 93 -6.15 11.76 15.06
CA ALA A 93 -7.28 11.51 14.19
C ALA A 93 -7.17 10.14 13.49
N ILE A 94 -6.03 9.86 12.85
CA ILE A 94 -5.85 8.57 12.18
C ILE A 94 -5.86 7.39 13.16
N ARG A 95 -5.34 7.58 14.39
CA ARG A 95 -5.37 6.57 15.45
C ARG A 95 -6.80 6.15 15.82
N LYS A 96 -7.79 7.06 15.74
CA LYS A 96 -9.20 6.73 15.99
C LYS A 96 -9.80 5.83 14.91
N VAL A 97 -9.25 5.87 13.69
CA VAL A 97 -9.73 5.07 12.56
C VAL A 97 -9.04 3.71 12.53
N VAL A 98 -7.71 3.67 12.65
CA VAL A 98 -6.95 2.42 12.50
C VAL A 98 -6.76 1.63 13.80
N GLY A 99 -7.07 2.22 14.97
CA GLY A 99 -6.91 1.54 16.27
C GLY A 99 -5.45 1.46 16.73
N GLN A 100 -5.18 0.60 17.73
CA GLN A 100 -3.88 0.50 18.41
C GLN A 100 -2.94 -0.54 17.78
N ASP A 101 -3.44 -1.39 16.88
CA ASP A 101 -2.68 -2.51 16.31
C ASP A 101 -1.80 -2.10 15.12
N TYR A 102 -1.71 -0.80 14.84
CA TYR A 102 -0.94 -0.24 13.74
C TYR A 102 0.13 0.72 14.24
N ASP A 103 1.31 0.68 13.62
CA ASP A 103 2.31 1.73 13.69
C ASP A 103 2.01 2.77 12.61
N ILE A 104 2.09 4.07 12.96
CA ILE A 104 1.69 5.17 12.07
C ILE A 104 2.91 5.98 11.67
N TYR A 105 3.12 6.12 10.38
CA TYR A 105 4.18 6.90 9.73
C TYR A 105 3.53 8.10 9.03
N LEU A 106 3.40 9.22 9.75
CA LEU A 106 2.84 10.47 9.21
C LEU A 106 3.90 11.23 8.44
N SER A 107 3.52 11.87 7.35
CA SER A 107 4.41 12.67 6.51
C SER A 107 5.28 13.63 7.33
N GLN A 108 6.58 13.67 7.02
CA GLN A 108 7.54 14.58 7.63
C GLN A 108 7.21 16.07 7.41
N ARG A 109 6.33 16.38 6.44
CA ARG A 109 5.77 17.72 6.29
C ARG A 109 5.02 18.17 7.55
N ALA A 110 4.53 17.25 8.40
CA ALA A 110 3.88 17.56 9.68
C ALA A 110 4.85 18.00 10.78
N SER A 111 6.16 17.89 10.57
CA SER A 111 7.17 18.24 11.57
C SER A 111 7.33 19.75 11.77
N ASN A 112 7.82 20.16 12.94
CA ASN A 112 8.09 21.56 13.27
C ASN A 112 9.15 22.19 12.36
N SER A 113 10.07 21.41 11.79
CA SER A 113 11.06 21.90 10.82
C SER A 113 10.45 22.31 9.48
N ARG A 114 9.20 21.93 9.20
CA ARG A 114 8.47 22.18 7.93
C ARG A 114 7.34 23.20 8.05
N VAL A 115 7.28 24.00 9.10
CA VAL A 115 6.20 24.99 9.34
C VAL A 115 5.94 25.92 8.15
N LYS A 116 6.98 26.32 7.40
CA LYS A 116 6.82 27.16 6.19
C LYS A 116 6.06 26.44 5.06
N GLN A 117 5.98 25.12 5.10
CA GLN A 117 5.29 24.25 4.12
C GLN A 117 3.94 23.75 4.63
N GLN A 118 3.45 24.31 5.75
CA GLN A 118 2.17 23.97 6.36
C GLN A 118 1.17 25.12 6.26
N PHE A 119 -0.12 24.78 6.25
CA PHE A 119 -1.18 25.74 6.48
C PHE A 119 -1.35 25.96 7.98
N LYS A 120 -1.80 27.16 8.38
CA LYS A 120 -1.95 27.51 9.79
C LYS A 120 -3.13 26.81 10.47
N ASP A 121 -4.20 26.54 9.73
CA ASP A 121 -5.45 25.97 10.27
C ASP A 121 -5.44 24.44 10.18
N ILE A 122 -5.56 23.89 8.98
CA ILE A 122 -5.65 22.45 8.76
C ILE A 122 -4.79 22.03 7.58
N ASN A 123 -4.20 20.84 7.68
CA ASN A 123 -3.35 20.27 6.65
C ASN A 123 -3.89 18.93 6.16
N GLN A 124 -3.51 18.58 4.94
CA GLN A 124 -3.72 17.26 4.35
C GLN A 124 -2.36 16.57 4.26
N TYR A 125 -2.06 15.66 5.19
CA TYR A 125 -0.85 14.86 5.15
C TYR A 125 -1.14 13.51 4.52
N THR A 126 -0.13 12.94 3.87
CA THR A 126 -0.06 11.53 3.51
C THR A 126 0.59 10.75 4.64
N GLY A 127 0.49 9.45 4.60
CA GLY A 127 1.17 8.59 5.57
C GLY A 127 0.86 7.12 5.34
N PHE A 128 1.38 6.31 6.26
CA PHE A 128 1.08 4.89 6.34
C PHE A 128 0.66 4.50 7.75
N ALA A 129 -0.29 3.57 7.84
CA ALA A 129 -0.53 2.78 9.03
C ALA A 129 -0.23 1.33 8.69
N VAL A 130 0.71 0.72 9.40
CA VAL A 130 1.21 -0.63 9.15
C VAL A 130 0.91 -1.50 10.37
N ARG A 131 0.28 -2.66 10.15
CA ARG A 131 -0.02 -3.63 11.22
C ARG A 131 1.26 -3.99 11.96
N LYS A 132 1.23 -3.96 13.27
CA LYS A 132 2.39 -4.28 14.12
C LYS A 132 2.96 -5.66 13.81
N GLY A 133 4.28 -5.78 13.86
CA GLY A 133 5.00 -6.99 13.51
C GLY A 133 5.49 -7.06 12.05
N ILE A 134 5.04 -6.16 11.17
CA ILE A 134 5.61 -6.02 9.83
C ILE A 134 6.83 -5.10 9.91
N PRO A 135 8.05 -5.55 9.51
CA PRO A 135 9.23 -4.71 9.54
C PRO A 135 9.13 -3.53 8.56
N VAL A 136 9.38 -2.32 9.07
CA VAL A 136 9.30 -1.07 8.30
C VAL A 136 10.54 -0.23 8.51
N GLU A 137 11.12 0.25 7.42
CA GLU A 137 12.08 1.35 7.40
C GLU A 137 11.38 2.62 6.93
N ASN A 138 11.35 3.66 7.78
CA ASN A 138 10.76 4.95 7.45
C ASN A 138 11.83 5.86 6.84
N LEU A 139 11.70 6.13 5.55
CA LEU A 139 12.66 6.92 4.78
C LEU A 139 12.24 8.40 4.68
N PRO A 140 13.14 9.30 4.27
CA PRO A 140 12.79 10.70 4.01
C PRO A 140 11.67 10.81 2.95
N ASP A 141 10.64 11.59 3.26
CA ASP A 141 9.54 11.88 2.34
C ASP A 141 10.02 12.50 1.02
N ILE A 142 9.30 12.22 -0.06
CA ILE A 142 9.58 12.80 -1.37
C ILE A 142 8.76 14.06 -1.58
N GLN A 143 9.43 15.21 -1.68
CA GLN A 143 8.78 16.45 -2.04
C GLN A 143 8.58 16.50 -3.58
N LEU A 144 7.36 16.17 -4.03
CA LEU A 144 7.02 16.13 -5.45
C LEU A 144 6.90 17.54 -6.08
N ASP A 145 6.52 18.54 -5.30
CA ASP A 145 6.51 19.95 -5.73
C ASP A 145 7.71 20.69 -5.12
N LYS A 146 8.74 20.91 -5.93
CA LYS A 146 10.02 21.50 -5.51
C LYS A 146 10.01 23.02 -5.39
N ARG A 147 8.88 23.68 -5.62
CA ARG A 147 8.77 25.14 -5.45
C ARG A 147 9.03 25.54 -4.00
N LYS A 148 9.76 26.63 -3.79
CA LYS A 148 10.11 27.14 -2.46
C LYS A 148 8.86 27.36 -1.60
N ASN A 149 8.84 26.80 -0.40
CA ASN A 149 7.74 26.88 0.57
C ASN A 149 6.37 26.37 0.03
N SER A 150 6.38 25.49 -0.95
CA SER A 150 5.14 24.84 -1.40
C SER A 150 4.45 24.15 -0.23
N LYS A 151 3.14 24.36 -0.11
CA LYS A 151 2.28 23.72 0.89
C LYS A 151 1.58 22.47 0.35
N LEU A 152 1.95 22.00 -0.84
CA LEU A 152 1.46 20.74 -1.37
C LEU A 152 2.03 19.55 -0.60
N ARG A 153 1.34 18.44 -0.70
CA ARG A 153 1.65 17.21 0.04
C ARG A 153 3.00 16.65 -0.39
N PHE A 154 3.77 16.16 0.58
CA PHE A 154 4.89 15.30 0.30
C PHE A 154 4.35 13.88 0.10
N ALA A 155 5.04 13.07 -0.65
CA ALA A 155 4.76 11.65 -0.70
C ALA A 155 5.49 10.97 0.46
N THR A 156 4.76 10.29 1.34
CA THR A 156 5.35 9.56 2.45
C THR A 156 5.98 8.27 1.94
N TYR A 157 7.20 7.98 2.38
CA TYR A 157 8.02 6.91 1.84
C TYR A 157 8.46 5.94 2.94
N ILE A 158 8.06 4.68 2.79
CA ILE A 158 8.52 3.58 3.65
C ILE A 158 9.03 2.42 2.82
N VAL A 159 9.87 1.56 3.42
CA VAL A 159 10.23 0.25 2.87
C VAL A 159 9.72 -0.82 3.82
N ILE A 160 9.00 -1.78 3.30
CA ILE A 160 8.58 -2.96 4.04
C ILE A 160 9.43 -4.16 3.62
N THR A 161 9.66 -5.08 4.55
CA THR A 161 10.31 -6.36 4.26
C THR A 161 9.32 -7.48 4.57
N PRO A 162 8.53 -7.93 3.57
CA PRO A 162 7.64 -9.07 3.76
C PRO A 162 8.44 -10.33 4.11
N ASN A 163 7.87 -11.21 4.94
CA ASN A 163 8.54 -12.44 5.34
C ASN A 163 9.06 -13.22 4.11
N GLN A 164 10.37 -13.51 4.11
CA GLN A 164 11.07 -14.27 3.07
C GLN A 164 11.01 -13.68 1.64
N LYS A 165 10.60 -12.40 1.49
CA LYS A 165 10.57 -11.70 0.21
C LYS A 165 11.54 -10.51 0.20
N PRO A 166 11.97 -10.06 -0.99
CA PRO A 166 12.77 -8.85 -1.10
C PRO A 166 12.03 -7.62 -0.56
N PRO A 167 12.76 -6.59 -0.09
CA PRO A 167 12.16 -5.33 0.33
C PRO A 167 11.32 -4.69 -0.79
N VAL A 168 10.21 -4.08 -0.40
CA VAL A 168 9.30 -3.35 -1.30
C VAL A 168 9.21 -1.90 -0.85
N HIS A 169 9.49 -0.98 -1.77
CA HIS A 169 9.44 0.46 -1.55
C HIS A 169 8.02 0.97 -1.76
N LEU A 170 7.40 1.54 -0.75
CA LEU A 170 6.02 2.03 -0.79
C LEU A 170 6.00 3.56 -0.74
N LEU A 171 5.25 4.18 -1.65
CA LEU A 171 5.09 5.62 -1.71
C LEU A 171 3.60 6.00 -1.66
N SER A 172 3.17 6.66 -0.57
CA SER A 172 1.81 7.21 -0.44
C SER A 172 1.75 8.60 -1.05
N VAL A 173 0.95 8.78 -2.09
CA VAL A 173 0.84 10.04 -2.83
C VAL A 173 -0.52 10.70 -2.66
N HIS A 174 -0.55 12.05 -2.75
CA HIS A 174 -1.75 12.84 -2.94
C HIS A 174 -1.38 14.01 -3.86
N LEU A 175 -1.69 13.87 -5.15
CA LEU A 175 -1.24 14.82 -6.16
C LEU A 175 -2.14 16.05 -6.23
N LYS A 176 -1.79 16.97 -7.13
CA LYS A 176 -2.50 18.24 -7.29
C LYS A 176 -3.85 18.03 -7.96
N ALA A 177 -4.91 18.46 -7.30
CA ALA A 177 -6.27 18.47 -7.83
C ALA A 177 -6.50 19.58 -8.88
N ARG A 178 -7.65 19.54 -9.56
CA ARG A 178 -8.16 20.52 -10.53
C ARG A 178 -7.46 20.51 -11.89
N CYS A 179 -6.88 19.37 -12.26
CA CYS A 179 -6.45 19.07 -13.61
C CYS A 179 -6.95 17.68 -13.97
N SER A 180 -8.25 17.54 -14.20
CA SER A 180 -8.88 16.29 -14.63
C SER A 180 -9.08 16.28 -16.13
N GLY A 181 -8.91 15.14 -16.79
CA GLY A 181 -9.06 14.95 -18.21
C GLY A 181 -7.86 15.44 -19.02
N ALA A 182 -8.09 15.98 -20.24
CA ALA A 182 -7.01 16.40 -21.13
C ALA A 182 -6.13 17.49 -20.50
N TYR A 183 -4.84 17.42 -20.82
CA TYR A 183 -3.90 18.47 -20.39
C TYR A 183 -4.31 19.83 -20.94
N ASN A 184 -4.27 20.83 -20.09
CA ASN A 184 -4.36 22.22 -20.50
C ASN A 184 -3.27 23.03 -19.80
N ASN A 185 -2.85 24.14 -20.41
CA ASN A 185 -1.70 24.92 -19.94
C ASN A 185 -2.06 25.85 -18.75
N ASN A 186 -2.97 25.42 -17.85
CA ASN A 186 -3.26 26.17 -16.63
C ASN A 186 -2.28 25.81 -15.51
N ARG A 187 -2.26 26.64 -14.48
CA ARG A 187 -1.37 26.50 -13.32
C ARG A 187 -1.51 25.13 -12.64
N ASP A 188 -2.72 24.61 -12.50
CA ASP A 188 -2.96 23.37 -11.78
C ASP A 188 -2.44 22.15 -12.57
N CYS A 189 -2.62 22.15 -13.91
CA CYS A 189 -2.06 21.12 -14.78
C CYS A 189 -0.53 21.17 -14.85
N GLN A 190 0.07 22.37 -14.94
CA GLN A 190 1.53 22.52 -14.91
C GLN A 190 2.15 21.97 -13.61
N ILE A 191 1.48 22.18 -12.46
CA ILE A 191 1.91 21.64 -11.19
C ILE A 191 1.79 20.12 -11.19
N LEU A 192 0.66 19.57 -11.66
CA LEU A 192 0.43 18.13 -11.72
C LEU A 192 1.44 17.43 -12.65
N GLU A 193 1.74 18.03 -13.80
CA GLU A 193 2.79 17.58 -14.73
C GLU A 193 4.16 17.56 -14.05
N SER A 194 4.53 18.63 -13.33
CA SER A 194 5.78 18.69 -12.58
C SER A 194 5.85 17.60 -11.49
N GLN A 195 4.73 17.29 -10.83
CA GLN A 195 4.65 16.18 -9.88
C GLN A 195 4.77 14.83 -10.57
N GLY A 196 4.16 14.65 -11.75
CA GLY A 196 4.31 13.46 -12.59
C GLY A 196 5.78 13.19 -12.95
N LYS A 197 6.51 14.23 -13.41
CA LYS A 197 7.94 14.15 -13.69
C LYS A 197 8.79 13.80 -12.48
N ALA A 198 8.49 14.38 -11.31
CA ALA A 198 9.18 14.06 -10.06
C ALA A 198 8.93 12.61 -9.61
N LEU A 199 7.73 12.11 -9.82
CA LEU A 199 7.37 10.73 -9.52
C LEU A 199 8.04 9.76 -10.49
N ASN A 200 8.08 10.09 -11.79
CA ASN A 200 8.82 9.32 -12.79
C ASN A 200 10.30 9.19 -12.41
N GLN A 201 10.96 10.29 -12.01
CA GLN A 201 12.36 10.22 -11.57
C GLN A 201 12.55 9.26 -10.38
N TRP A 202 11.65 9.30 -9.39
CA TRP A 202 11.70 8.37 -8.27
C TRP A 202 11.54 6.91 -8.72
N ILE A 203 10.64 6.63 -9.66
CA ILE A 203 10.42 5.31 -10.27
C ILE A 203 11.68 4.83 -10.97
N LEU A 204 12.26 5.67 -11.84
CA LEU A 204 13.48 5.32 -12.59
C LEU A 204 14.68 5.03 -11.66
N ASP A 205 14.78 5.75 -10.53
CA ASP A 205 15.81 5.49 -9.54
C ASP A 205 15.62 4.11 -8.88
N ARG A 206 14.35 3.67 -8.64
CA ARG A 206 14.05 2.31 -8.12
C ARG A 206 14.37 1.23 -9.14
N GLU A 207 13.99 1.45 -10.40
CA GLU A 207 14.27 0.50 -11.48
C GLU A 207 15.77 0.34 -11.74
N LYS A 208 16.51 1.46 -11.77
CA LYS A 208 17.98 1.46 -11.88
C LYS A 208 18.64 0.69 -10.74
N ALA A 209 18.12 0.83 -9.53
CA ALA A 209 18.58 0.09 -8.36
C ALA A 209 18.04 -1.36 -8.28
N LYS A 210 17.23 -1.81 -9.25
CA LYS A 210 16.54 -3.11 -9.29
C LYS A 210 15.66 -3.37 -8.06
N GLN A 211 15.11 -2.31 -7.47
CA GLN A 211 14.24 -2.35 -6.31
C GLN A 211 12.78 -2.50 -6.74
N GLN A 212 12.01 -3.26 -5.96
CA GLN A 212 10.57 -3.39 -6.15
C GLN A 212 9.86 -2.21 -5.49
N TYR A 213 8.79 -1.70 -6.13
CA TYR A 213 8.06 -0.55 -5.61
C TYR A 213 6.57 -0.63 -5.88
N ILE A 214 5.81 0.06 -5.02
CA ILE A 214 4.40 0.33 -5.17
C ILE A 214 4.17 1.81 -4.87
N VAL A 215 3.54 2.53 -5.81
CA VAL A 215 3.04 3.88 -5.60
C VAL A 215 1.52 3.80 -5.51
N LEU A 216 0.94 4.29 -4.43
CA LEU A 216 -0.50 4.21 -4.22
C LEU A 216 -1.02 5.48 -3.54
N GLY A 217 -2.24 5.87 -3.87
CA GLY A 217 -2.82 7.10 -3.33
C GLY A 217 -3.82 7.78 -4.26
N ASP A 218 -4.15 9.00 -3.89
CA ASP A 218 -5.01 9.89 -4.64
C ASP A 218 -4.18 10.69 -5.67
N PHE A 219 -4.30 10.30 -6.93
CA PHE A 219 -3.65 10.99 -8.04
C PHE A 219 -4.44 12.23 -8.51
N ASN A 220 -5.69 12.39 -8.04
CA ASN A 220 -6.61 13.43 -8.48
C ASN A 220 -6.81 13.45 -10.00
N HIS A 221 -6.52 12.32 -10.67
CA HIS A 221 -6.55 12.16 -12.12
C HIS A 221 -6.83 10.69 -12.48
N ASN A 222 -7.55 10.45 -13.58
CA ASN A 222 -7.86 9.11 -14.05
C ASN A 222 -6.73 8.58 -14.96
N LEU A 223 -5.81 7.80 -14.39
CA LEU A 223 -4.68 7.20 -15.13
C LEU A 223 -5.11 6.05 -16.06
N SER A 224 -6.32 5.50 -15.89
CA SER A 224 -6.80 4.36 -16.68
C SER A 224 -7.34 4.77 -18.05
N TYR A 225 -7.40 6.05 -18.35
CA TYR A 225 -7.87 6.54 -19.65
C TYR A 225 -6.84 6.20 -20.74
N GLN A 226 -7.31 5.67 -21.86
CA GLN A 226 -6.41 5.32 -22.96
C GLN A 226 -5.65 6.55 -23.49
N GLY A 227 -4.33 6.50 -23.47
CA GLY A 227 -3.48 7.62 -23.89
C GLY A 227 -3.43 8.77 -22.88
N ASP A 228 -3.71 8.48 -21.60
CA ASP A 228 -3.65 9.48 -20.53
C ASP A 228 -2.26 10.15 -20.46
N TRP A 229 -2.27 11.47 -20.44
CA TRP A 229 -1.04 12.27 -20.48
C TRP A 229 -0.23 12.16 -19.18
N LEU A 230 -0.91 12.10 -18.01
CA LEU A 230 -0.23 12.01 -16.73
C LEU A 230 0.38 10.61 -16.51
N TRP A 231 -0.34 9.57 -16.95
CA TRP A 231 0.23 8.22 -17.00
C TRP A 231 1.49 8.18 -17.85
N GLY A 232 1.47 8.81 -19.04
CA GLY A 232 2.65 8.95 -19.92
C GLY A 232 3.82 9.65 -19.23
N GLU A 233 3.57 10.76 -18.51
CA GLU A 233 4.61 11.48 -17.75
C GLU A 233 5.21 10.65 -16.62
N ILE A 234 4.35 9.96 -15.83
CA ILE A 234 4.78 9.15 -14.68
C ILE A 234 5.61 7.95 -15.13
N THR A 235 5.31 7.38 -16.29
CA THR A 235 5.92 6.10 -16.73
C THR A 235 6.89 6.24 -17.88
N GLN A 236 7.25 7.45 -18.25
CA GLN A 236 8.22 7.68 -19.32
C GLN A 236 9.51 6.89 -19.09
N SER A 237 9.88 6.02 -20.05
CA SER A 237 11.06 5.17 -19.98
C SER A 237 11.09 4.18 -18.80
N SER A 238 9.95 3.88 -18.17
CA SER A 238 9.83 2.89 -17.10
C SER A 238 9.06 1.65 -17.55
N SER A 239 9.20 0.58 -16.77
CA SER A 239 8.43 -0.67 -16.92
C SER A 239 7.26 -0.79 -15.93
N SER A 240 6.78 0.35 -15.42
CA SER A 240 5.68 0.41 -14.45
C SER A 240 4.38 -0.17 -15.00
N ILE A 241 3.62 -0.81 -14.12
CA ILE A 241 2.30 -1.36 -14.43
C ILE A 241 1.24 -0.61 -13.60
N LEU A 242 0.16 -0.19 -14.25
CA LEU A 242 -1.02 0.35 -13.58
C LEU A 242 -1.89 -0.82 -13.11
N ALA A 243 -1.75 -1.22 -11.84
CA ALA A 243 -2.49 -2.35 -11.29
C ALA A 243 -4.02 -2.11 -11.32
N THR A 244 -4.44 -0.84 -11.29
CA THR A 244 -5.85 -0.42 -11.29
C THR A 244 -6.46 -0.24 -12.69
N ILE A 245 -5.76 -0.64 -13.76
CA ILE A 245 -6.23 -0.43 -15.15
C ILE A 245 -7.62 -1.02 -15.44
N SER A 246 -7.95 -2.15 -14.80
CA SER A 246 -9.23 -2.86 -14.97
C SER A 246 -10.21 -2.65 -13.82
N THR A 247 -9.82 -1.90 -12.79
CA THR A 247 -10.67 -1.66 -11.61
C THR A 247 -11.87 -0.81 -11.97
N GLN A 248 -13.06 -1.32 -11.65
CA GLN A 248 -14.31 -0.61 -11.93
C GLN A 248 -14.64 0.39 -10.81
N PRO A 249 -15.00 1.64 -11.14
CA PRO A 249 -15.43 2.63 -10.16
C PRO A 249 -16.82 2.27 -9.62
N ARG A 250 -16.87 1.91 -8.33
CA ARG A 250 -18.10 1.52 -7.62
C ARG A 250 -18.45 2.43 -6.45
N CYS A 251 -17.54 3.36 -6.11
CA CYS A 251 -17.69 4.22 -4.94
C CYS A 251 -18.92 5.11 -5.06
N LYS A 252 -19.77 5.05 -4.04
CA LYS A 252 -20.94 5.92 -3.88
C LYS A 252 -20.71 6.79 -2.65
N VAL A 253 -20.90 8.09 -2.82
CA VAL A 253 -20.71 9.09 -1.79
C VAL A 253 -21.96 9.97 -1.67
N ARG A 254 -22.05 10.77 -0.62
CA ARG A 254 -23.10 11.75 -0.48
C ARG A 254 -22.96 12.83 -1.56
N SER A 255 -24.03 13.11 -2.30
CA SER A 255 -24.03 14.16 -3.29
C SER A 255 -23.79 15.53 -2.65
N ARG A 256 -22.89 16.33 -3.19
CA ARG A 256 -22.62 17.70 -2.72
C ARG A 256 -23.79 18.66 -2.97
N HIS A 257 -24.53 18.42 -4.06
CA HIS A 257 -25.68 19.27 -4.45
C HIS A 257 -27.00 18.79 -3.85
N HIS A 258 -27.12 17.51 -3.55
CA HIS A 258 -28.31 16.87 -3.00
C HIS A 258 -27.90 15.95 -1.84
N PRO A 259 -27.71 16.46 -0.60
CA PRO A 259 -27.17 15.69 0.51
C PRO A 259 -28.02 14.48 0.95
N ASP A 260 -29.26 14.42 0.50
CA ASP A 260 -30.20 13.30 0.65
C ASP A 260 -30.03 12.18 -0.40
N ARG A 261 -29.12 12.37 -1.37
CA ARG A 261 -28.90 11.45 -2.47
C ARG A 261 -27.46 10.96 -2.55
N LEU A 262 -27.31 9.79 -3.16
CA LEU A 262 -25.99 9.23 -3.49
C LEU A 262 -25.52 9.77 -4.84
N HIS A 263 -24.23 9.94 -4.95
CA HIS A 263 -23.50 10.17 -6.18
C HIS A 263 -22.49 9.06 -6.39
N GLN A 264 -22.44 8.45 -7.58
CA GLN A 264 -21.44 7.46 -7.95
C GLN A 264 -20.47 8.08 -8.93
N PHE A 265 -19.17 8.03 -8.62
CA PHE A 265 -18.13 8.47 -9.55
C PHE A 265 -18.02 7.50 -10.73
N ARG A 266 -17.73 8.05 -11.92
CA ARG A 266 -17.62 7.29 -13.18
C ARG A 266 -16.18 6.85 -13.50
N SER A 267 -15.22 7.40 -12.80
CA SER A 267 -13.79 7.12 -13.00
C SER A 267 -13.07 7.04 -11.66
N LEU A 268 -11.98 6.29 -11.62
CA LEU A 268 -11.05 6.27 -10.49
C LEU A 268 -10.10 7.47 -10.58
N ILE A 269 -9.74 7.98 -9.40
CA ILE A 269 -8.64 8.92 -9.22
C ILE A 269 -7.66 8.43 -8.14
N ASP A 270 -8.04 7.38 -7.42
CA ASP A 270 -7.17 6.63 -6.53
C ASP A 270 -6.56 5.47 -7.34
N HIS A 271 -5.25 5.35 -7.37
CA HIS A 271 -4.56 4.37 -8.21
C HIS A 271 -3.44 3.65 -7.47
N ILE A 272 -3.05 2.50 -8.03
CA ILE A 272 -1.90 1.70 -7.59
C ILE A 272 -1.02 1.42 -8.81
N ILE A 273 0.24 1.86 -8.73
CA ILE A 273 1.29 1.64 -9.73
C ILE A 273 2.33 0.70 -9.11
N ILE A 274 2.78 -0.29 -9.86
CA ILE A 274 3.74 -1.28 -9.38
C ILE A 274 4.92 -1.47 -10.31
N SER A 275 6.04 -1.92 -9.76
CA SER A 275 7.16 -2.44 -10.55
C SER A 275 6.78 -3.76 -11.23
N GLN A 276 7.32 -4.04 -12.40
CA GLN A 276 6.99 -5.19 -13.26
C GLN A 276 7.11 -6.56 -12.58
N LYS A 277 7.96 -6.68 -11.56
CA LYS A 277 8.22 -7.95 -10.86
C LYS A 277 7.25 -8.27 -9.73
N LEU A 278 6.36 -7.34 -9.37
CA LEU A 278 5.37 -7.56 -8.34
C LEU A 278 4.09 -8.12 -8.94
N THR A 279 3.46 -9.01 -8.19
CA THR A 279 2.12 -9.53 -8.48
C THR A 279 1.17 -9.05 -7.39
N LEU A 280 0.08 -8.43 -7.82
CA LEU A 280 -1.03 -8.05 -6.95
C LEU A 280 -2.31 -8.74 -7.40
N SER A 281 -3.20 -9.03 -6.45
CA SER A 281 -4.60 -9.31 -6.81
C SER A 281 -5.21 -8.09 -7.50
N THR A 282 -6.24 -8.27 -8.30
CA THR A 282 -6.96 -7.14 -8.92
C THR A 282 -7.43 -6.17 -7.84
N PRO A 283 -7.01 -4.89 -7.85
CA PRO A 283 -7.47 -3.93 -6.87
C PRO A 283 -8.98 -3.68 -6.97
N GLU A 284 -9.64 -3.56 -5.82
CA GLU A 284 -11.08 -3.30 -5.73
C GLU A 284 -11.42 -2.20 -4.73
N GLN A 285 -12.49 -1.46 -5.00
CA GLN A 285 -13.02 -0.47 -4.08
C GLN A 285 -13.87 -1.14 -2.99
N MET A 286 -13.48 -0.92 -1.73
CA MET A 286 -14.26 -1.30 -0.55
C MET A 286 -15.33 -0.24 -0.32
N VAL A 287 -16.51 -0.47 -0.93
CA VAL A 287 -17.59 0.53 -0.96
C VAL A 287 -18.32 0.62 0.37
N PHE A 288 -18.70 1.83 0.76
CA PHE A 288 -19.57 2.03 1.92
C PHE A 288 -20.98 1.51 1.64
N PRO A 289 -21.67 0.90 2.63
CA PRO A 289 -23.11 0.67 2.55
C PRO A 289 -23.87 1.98 2.29
N SER A 290 -24.81 1.96 1.34
CA SER A 290 -25.51 3.17 0.89
C SER A 290 -26.24 3.93 2.02
N GLU A 291 -26.82 3.19 2.97
CA GLU A 291 -27.48 3.76 4.16
C GLU A 291 -26.47 4.46 5.09
N GLN A 292 -25.23 3.97 5.19
CA GLN A 292 -24.19 4.58 6.00
C GLN A 292 -23.72 5.90 5.38
N VAL A 293 -23.59 5.96 4.04
CA VAL A 293 -23.23 7.20 3.33
C VAL A 293 -24.24 8.32 3.61
N LEU A 294 -25.55 8.01 3.70
CA LEU A 294 -26.58 8.99 4.00
C LEU A 294 -26.72 9.31 5.49
N LYS A 295 -26.27 8.40 6.36
CA LYS A 295 -26.39 8.55 7.81
C LYS A 295 -25.20 9.26 8.43
N TYR A 296 -23.98 8.93 8.00
CA TYR A 296 -22.73 9.39 8.61
C TYR A 296 -21.95 10.33 7.69
N HIS A 297 -21.08 11.13 8.27
CA HIS A 297 -20.08 11.90 7.53
C HIS A 297 -18.83 11.03 7.31
N LEU A 298 -18.87 10.21 6.26
CA LEU A 298 -17.77 9.34 5.85
C LEU A 298 -16.75 10.13 4.99
N SER A 299 -15.97 9.43 4.16
CA SER A 299 -15.12 10.07 3.16
C SER A 299 -15.81 10.14 1.80
N ASP A 300 -15.44 11.13 0.98
CA ASP A 300 -15.82 11.21 -0.44
C ASP A 300 -14.94 10.30 -1.36
N HIS A 301 -14.10 9.47 -0.77
CA HIS A 301 -13.36 8.37 -1.40
C HIS A 301 -13.63 7.05 -0.69
N CYS A 302 -13.77 5.97 -1.45
CA CYS A 302 -13.78 4.61 -0.90
C CYS A 302 -12.36 4.04 -0.85
N PRO A 303 -12.01 3.26 0.19
CA PRO A 303 -10.73 2.55 0.22
C PRO A 303 -10.55 1.68 -1.04
N LEU A 304 -9.34 1.65 -1.58
CA LEU A 304 -8.96 0.78 -2.70
C LEU A 304 -7.97 -0.26 -2.19
N ARG A 305 -8.40 -1.53 -2.18
CA ARG A 305 -7.67 -2.66 -1.58
C ARG A 305 -7.14 -3.61 -2.64
N THR A 306 -5.96 -4.17 -2.38
CA THR A 306 -5.33 -5.26 -3.12
C THR A 306 -4.53 -6.15 -2.18
N THR A 307 -4.02 -7.26 -2.68
CA THR A 307 -3.15 -8.18 -1.94
C THR A 307 -1.84 -8.37 -2.70
N LEU A 308 -0.71 -8.24 -2.01
CA LEU A 308 0.63 -8.54 -2.50
C LEU A 308 0.88 -10.04 -2.34
N GLU A 309 1.06 -10.73 -3.47
CA GLU A 309 1.28 -12.18 -3.55
C GLU A 309 2.74 -12.60 -3.32
#